data_7371d30a8a72d96541207a38214306d1
#
_entry.id   7371d30a8a72d96541207a38214306d1
#
_cell.length_a   1.000
_cell.length_b   1.000
_cell.length_c   1.000
_cell.angle_alpha   90.00
_cell.angle_beta   90.00
_cell.angle_gamma   90.00
#
_symmetry.space_group_name_H-M   'P 1'
#
loop_
_entity.id
_entity.type
_entity.pdbx_description
1 polymer ?
#
loop_
_entity_poly.entity_id
_entity_poly.type
_entity_poly.pdbx_seq_one_letter_code
_entity_poly.pdbx_strand_id
1 'polypeptide(L)'
;IEIKHAVWQQVLQHAKEDALFATNTSGIPINAIAQAFNEKDQERFFGLHFFNPPRIMKLVELIPTSHTKESIILDVKNFAQNVLGKGVIVVNDVPGFVANRVGTQTMNDIMYRAEQHKLSIVDVDALTGQAIGRPKTGTYALSDLVGLDIAVSVIKGMQQVPEETPYFHDVKIVNTLFENGALGRKTKQGFYKKDKETKARLVYDVEKQDYVPVSQPQL
;
A
#
# COMPACT_ATOMS: atom_id res chain seq x y z
N ILE A 1 -15.47 -2.21 -9.53
CA ILE A 1 -16.48 -2.55 -8.51
C ILE A 1 -17.49 -3.56 -9.04
N GLU A 2 -17.94 -3.45 -10.28
CA GLU A 2 -18.94 -4.32 -10.91
C GLU A 2 -18.55 -5.80 -10.86
N ILE A 3 -17.28 -6.12 -11.13
CA ILE A 3 -16.76 -7.50 -11.04
C ILE A 3 -16.90 -8.05 -9.62
N LYS A 4 -16.62 -7.22 -8.60
CA LYS A 4 -16.77 -7.66 -7.20
C LYS A 4 -18.24 -7.89 -6.86
N HIS A 5 -19.14 -7.01 -7.31
CA HIS A 5 -20.57 -7.22 -7.11
C HIS A 5 -21.05 -8.51 -7.77
N ALA A 6 -20.66 -8.78 -9.02
CA ALA A 6 -21.01 -10.02 -9.71
C ALA A 6 -20.50 -11.27 -8.99
N VAL A 7 -19.28 -11.26 -8.49
CA VAL A 7 -18.72 -12.37 -7.71
C VAL A 7 -19.49 -12.57 -6.41
N TRP A 8 -19.80 -11.50 -5.66
CA TRP A 8 -20.55 -11.61 -4.41
C TRP A 8 -21.97 -12.13 -4.64
N GLN A 9 -22.64 -11.71 -5.72
CA GLN A 9 -23.97 -12.27 -6.09
C GLN A 9 -23.92 -13.80 -6.28
N GLN A 10 -22.85 -14.34 -6.85
CA GLN A 10 -22.68 -15.78 -6.99
C GLN A 10 -22.37 -16.44 -5.64
N VAL A 11 -21.51 -15.85 -4.81
CA VAL A 11 -21.17 -16.38 -3.49
C VAL A 11 -22.41 -16.48 -2.60
N LEU A 12 -23.26 -15.46 -2.61
CA LEU A 12 -24.47 -15.41 -1.77
C LEU A 12 -25.47 -16.52 -2.08
N GLN A 13 -25.50 -17.04 -3.32
CA GLN A 13 -26.38 -18.17 -3.70
C GLN A 13 -26.01 -19.47 -3.01
N HIS A 14 -24.77 -19.60 -2.53
CA HIS A 14 -24.24 -20.85 -1.97
C HIS A 14 -23.72 -20.70 -0.54
N ALA A 15 -23.74 -19.47 0.00
CA ALA A 15 -23.26 -19.20 1.34
C ALA A 15 -24.20 -19.75 2.40
N LYS A 16 -23.65 -20.23 3.51
CA LYS A 16 -24.42 -20.61 4.70
C LYS A 16 -25.04 -19.38 5.35
N GLU A 17 -26.16 -19.57 6.05
CA GLU A 17 -26.87 -18.48 6.72
C GLU A 17 -26.04 -17.75 7.79
N ASP A 18 -25.08 -18.45 8.41
CA ASP A 18 -24.21 -17.92 9.46
C ASP A 18 -22.82 -17.51 8.93
N ALA A 19 -22.59 -17.59 7.62
CA ALA A 19 -21.30 -17.22 7.03
C ALA A 19 -20.98 -15.74 7.23
N LEU A 20 -19.73 -15.42 7.57
CA LEU A 20 -19.19 -14.07 7.58
C LEU A 20 -18.56 -13.78 6.23
N PHE A 21 -18.70 -12.54 5.76
CA PHE A 21 -18.21 -12.12 4.46
C PHE A 21 -17.12 -11.07 4.64
N ALA A 22 -15.94 -11.35 4.09
CA ALA A 22 -14.81 -10.44 4.19
C ALA A 22 -14.18 -10.16 2.83
N THR A 23 -13.72 -8.94 2.62
CA THR A 23 -12.96 -8.55 1.45
C THR A 23 -11.58 -8.04 1.84
N ASN A 24 -10.55 -8.43 1.07
CA ASN A 24 -9.15 -8.00 1.27
C ASN A 24 -8.75 -6.86 0.31
N THR A 25 -9.70 -6.07 -0.17
CA THR A 25 -9.38 -4.94 -1.06
C THR A 25 -8.56 -3.88 -0.33
N SER A 26 -7.65 -3.22 -1.06
CA SER A 26 -6.78 -2.16 -0.53
C SER A 26 -7.21 -0.74 -0.92
N GLY A 27 -8.15 -0.60 -1.86
CA GLY A 27 -8.45 0.71 -2.44
C GLY A 27 -9.89 0.91 -2.89
N ILE A 28 -10.73 -0.15 -2.86
CA ILE A 28 -12.16 -0.01 -3.18
C ILE A 28 -12.90 0.18 -1.85
N PRO A 29 -13.75 1.21 -1.71
CA PRO A 29 -14.52 1.43 -0.49
C PRO A 29 -15.36 0.21 -0.10
N ILE A 30 -15.29 -0.19 1.15
CA ILE A 30 -15.97 -1.39 1.65
C ILE A 30 -17.49 -1.20 1.61
N ASN A 31 -17.97 -0.01 1.96
CA ASN A 31 -19.40 0.33 1.87
C ASN A 31 -19.93 0.25 0.43
N ALA A 32 -19.12 0.60 -0.56
CA ALA A 32 -19.51 0.46 -1.97
C ALA A 32 -19.62 -1.02 -2.40
N ILE A 33 -18.76 -1.91 -1.89
CA ILE A 33 -18.86 -3.34 -2.14
C ILE A 33 -20.07 -3.93 -1.43
N ALA A 34 -20.38 -3.44 -0.22
CA ALA A 34 -21.52 -3.88 0.60
C ALA A 34 -22.87 -3.73 -0.11
N GLN A 35 -22.99 -2.82 -1.09
CA GLN A 35 -24.20 -2.65 -1.89
C GLN A 35 -24.62 -3.89 -2.70
N ALA A 36 -23.72 -4.86 -2.86
CA ALA A 36 -24.07 -6.15 -3.48
C ALA A 36 -24.93 -7.05 -2.57
N PHE A 37 -25.02 -6.73 -1.28
CA PHE A 37 -25.68 -7.54 -0.24
C PHE A 37 -27.04 -6.95 0.13
N ASN A 38 -27.98 -7.83 0.54
CA ASN A 38 -29.19 -7.38 1.20
C ASN A 38 -28.87 -6.90 2.64
N GLU A 39 -29.80 -6.21 3.30
CA GLU A 39 -29.61 -5.62 4.63
C GLU A 39 -29.10 -6.63 5.68
N LYS A 40 -29.69 -7.84 5.71
CA LYS A 40 -29.30 -8.91 6.65
C LYS A 40 -27.85 -9.36 6.43
N ASP A 41 -27.42 -9.46 5.19
CA ASP A 41 -26.07 -9.93 4.83
C ASP A 41 -25.03 -8.80 4.97
N GLN A 42 -25.42 -7.53 4.80
CA GLN A 42 -24.56 -6.38 5.09
C GLN A 42 -24.12 -6.34 6.56
N GLU A 43 -24.95 -6.78 7.50
CA GLU A 43 -24.59 -6.88 8.90
C GLU A 43 -23.40 -7.80 9.18
N ARG A 44 -23.10 -8.72 8.25
CA ARG A 44 -22.04 -9.73 8.33
C ARG A 44 -20.90 -9.50 7.36
N PHE A 45 -20.91 -8.35 6.65
CA PHE A 45 -19.89 -7.98 5.67
C PHE A 45 -18.95 -6.90 6.23
N PHE A 46 -17.64 -7.06 5.98
CA PHE A 46 -16.60 -6.13 6.41
C PHE A 46 -15.35 -6.25 5.53
N GLY A 47 -14.44 -5.28 5.64
CA GLY A 47 -13.08 -5.37 5.13
C GLY A 47 -12.18 -6.06 6.15
N LEU A 48 -11.35 -6.99 5.70
CA LEU A 48 -10.27 -7.60 6.49
C LEU A 48 -8.99 -7.54 5.66
N HIS A 49 -8.24 -6.45 5.84
CA HIS A 49 -7.11 -6.11 5.00
C HIS A 49 -5.81 -6.62 5.59
N PHE A 50 -5.23 -7.62 4.92
CA PHE A 50 -3.92 -8.17 5.24
C PHE A 50 -2.83 -7.48 4.42
N PHE A 51 -1.63 -7.43 4.98
CA PHE A 51 -0.44 -6.91 4.29
C PHE A 51 0.42 -8.04 3.75
N ASN A 52 0.98 -7.83 2.57
CA ASN A 52 1.79 -8.83 1.88
C ASN A 52 3.25 -8.84 2.39
N PRO A 53 3.82 -10.00 2.74
CA PRO A 53 3.22 -11.34 2.75
C PRO A 53 2.35 -11.57 4.02
N PRO A 54 1.08 -12.01 3.86
CA PRO A 54 0.14 -12.07 4.99
C PRO A 54 0.57 -13.04 6.10
N ARG A 55 1.38 -14.03 5.78
CA ARG A 55 1.95 -14.96 6.76
C ARG A 55 2.94 -14.29 7.71
N ILE A 56 3.68 -13.29 7.24
CA ILE A 56 4.77 -12.63 7.97
C ILE A 56 4.29 -11.33 8.62
N MET A 57 3.54 -10.54 7.88
CA MET A 57 3.06 -9.24 8.33
C MET A 57 2.05 -9.41 9.46
N LYS A 58 2.31 -8.71 10.57
CA LYS A 58 1.50 -8.86 11.77
C LYS A 58 0.24 -8.00 11.78
N LEU A 59 0.28 -6.86 11.11
CA LEU A 59 -0.84 -5.93 11.07
C LEU A 59 -1.98 -6.48 10.21
N VAL A 60 -3.22 -6.30 10.70
CA VAL A 60 -4.46 -6.48 9.96
C VAL A 60 -5.37 -5.31 10.27
N GLU A 61 -5.94 -4.72 9.23
CA GLU A 61 -6.99 -3.71 9.37
C GLU A 61 -8.36 -4.38 9.25
N LEU A 62 -9.23 -4.12 10.21
CA LEU A 62 -10.63 -4.50 10.19
C LEU A 62 -11.45 -3.26 9.89
N ILE A 63 -12.16 -3.27 8.76
CA ILE A 63 -12.89 -2.13 8.22
C ILE A 63 -14.38 -2.46 8.24
N PRO A 64 -15.13 -2.09 9.29
CA PRO A 64 -16.57 -2.24 9.32
C PRO A 64 -17.23 -1.36 8.26
N THR A 65 -18.40 -1.78 7.78
CA THR A 65 -19.34 -0.92 7.08
C THR A 65 -20.25 -0.19 8.09
N SER A 66 -21.09 0.70 7.59
CA SER A 66 -22.15 1.33 8.40
C SER A 66 -23.19 0.34 8.93
N HIS A 67 -23.24 -0.88 8.41
CA HIS A 67 -24.21 -1.92 8.75
C HIS A 67 -23.60 -3.10 9.52
N THR A 68 -22.29 -3.22 9.56
CA THR A 68 -21.61 -4.35 10.23
C THR A 68 -21.95 -4.37 11.72
N LYS A 69 -22.46 -5.51 12.22
CA LYS A 69 -22.79 -5.68 13.64
C LYS A 69 -21.55 -5.57 14.53
N GLU A 70 -21.64 -4.87 15.63
CA GLU A 70 -20.55 -4.70 16.60
C GLU A 70 -20.07 -6.04 17.19
N SER A 71 -20.99 -6.99 17.43
CA SER A 71 -20.62 -8.34 17.89
C SER A 71 -19.70 -9.06 16.91
N ILE A 72 -19.97 -8.92 15.61
CA ILE A 72 -19.12 -9.51 14.55
C ILE A 72 -17.73 -8.85 14.51
N ILE A 73 -17.67 -7.53 14.70
CA ILE A 73 -16.40 -6.80 14.79
C ILE A 73 -15.55 -7.35 15.93
N LEU A 74 -16.16 -7.57 17.10
CA LEU A 74 -15.50 -8.13 18.28
C LEU A 74 -15.03 -9.58 18.04
N ASP A 75 -15.89 -10.41 17.46
CA ASP A 75 -15.58 -11.81 17.19
C ASP A 75 -14.44 -11.95 16.18
N VAL A 76 -14.48 -11.19 15.07
CA VAL A 76 -13.44 -11.19 14.05
C VAL A 76 -12.12 -10.65 14.60
N LYS A 77 -12.17 -9.60 15.40
CA LYS A 77 -10.98 -9.06 16.09
C LYS A 77 -10.35 -10.13 17.00
N ASN A 78 -11.16 -10.78 17.83
CA ASN A 78 -10.70 -11.85 18.73
C ASN A 78 -10.11 -13.03 17.94
N PHE A 79 -10.78 -13.45 16.88
CA PHE A 79 -10.26 -14.51 16.00
C PHE A 79 -8.91 -14.11 15.39
N ALA A 80 -8.80 -12.93 14.82
CA ALA A 80 -7.57 -12.48 14.19
C ALA A 80 -6.40 -12.32 15.19
N GLN A 81 -6.70 -11.88 16.43
CA GLN A 81 -5.68 -11.74 17.48
C GLN A 81 -5.27 -13.10 18.07
N ASN A 82 -6.23 -13.89 18.48
CA ASN A 82 -5.96 -15.10 19.29
C ASN A 82 -5.68 -16.35 18.46
N VAL A 83 -6.25 -16.45 17.26
CA VAL A 83 -6.06 -17.62 16.37
C VAL A 83 -5.01 -17.33 15.30
N LEU A 84 -5.08 -16.16 14.64
CA LEU A 84 -4.13 -15.81 13.58
C LEU A 84 -2.86 -15.13 14.10
N GLY A 85 -2.80 -14.73 15.37
CA GLY A 85 -1.64 -14.06 15.97
C GLY A 85 -1.36 -12.68 15.37
N LYS A 86 -2.41 -11.94 14.95
CA LYS A 86 -2.32 -10.63 14.32
C LYS A 86 -2.50 -9.49 15.32
N GLY A 87 -1.85 -8.37 15.04
CA GLY A 87 -2.19 -7.08 15.63
C GLY A 87 -3.33 -6.47 14.81
N VAL A 88 -4.51 -6.31 15.42
CA VAL A 88 -5.71 -5.84 14.72
C VAL A 88 -6.03 -4.41 15.11
N ILE A 89 -6.20 -3.55 14.11
CA ILE A 89 -6.76 -2.21 14.28
C ILE A 89 -8.12 -2.14 13.57
N VAL A 90 -9.09 -1.50 14.20
CA VAL A 90 -10.38 -1.18 13.59
C VAL A 90 -10.25 0.21 12.98
N VAL A 91 -10.57 0.33 11.71
CA VAL A 91 -10.34 1.56 10.94
C VAL A 91 -11.57 1.96 10.14
N ASN A 92 -11.68 3.22 9.78
CA ASN A 92 -12.74 3.74 8.95
C ASN A 92 -12.53 3.34 7.47
N ASP A 93 -13.66 3.24 6.75
CA ASP A 93 -13.69 3.02 5.31
C ASP A 93 -13.35 4.32 4.55
N VAL A 94 -12.07 4.66 4.52
CA VAL A 94 -11.53 5.83 3.84
C VAL A 94 -10.45 5.39 2.83
N PRO A 95 -10.13 6.18 1.80
CA PRO A 95 -9.10 5.84 0.83
C PRO A 95 -7.76 5.48 1.47
N GLY A 96 -7.24 4.29 1.14
CA GLY A 96 -5.97 3.77 1.67
C GLY A 96 -6.03 3.30 3.13
N PHE A 97 -7.19 3.33 3.76
CA PHE A 97 -7.41 3.02 5.18
C PHE A 97 -6.43 3.78 6.10
N VAL A 98 -5.70 3.10 6.99
CA VAL A 98 -4.70 3.75 7.86
C VAL A 98 -3.29 3.46 7.37
N ALA A 99 -2.92 2.20 7.20
CA ALA A 99 -1.52 1.84 6.99
C ALA A 99 -1.00 2.25 5.61
N ASN A 100 -1.80 2.07 4.55
CA ASN A 100 -1.40 2.55 3.22
C ASN A 100 -1.34 4.07 3.17
N ARG A 101 -2.28 4.76 3.83
CA ARG A 101 -2.30 6.22 3.92
C ARG A 101 -1.06 6.76 4.61
N VAL A 102 -0.76 6.29 5.83
CA VAL A 102 0.43 6.67 6.59
C VAL A 102 1.71 6.27 5.86
N GLY A 103 1.76 5.04 5.31
CA GLY A 103 2.92 4.54 4.60
C GLY A 103 3.24 5.33 3.34
N THR A 104 2.22 5.63 2.53
CA THR A 104 2.41 6.40 1.29
C THR A 104 2.79 7.85 1.60
N GLN A 105 2.13 8.48 2.59
CA GLN A 105 2.48 9.84 3.03
C GLN A 105 3.92 9.90 3.51
N THR A 106 4.33 8.97 4.36
CA THR A 106 5.70 8.94 4.89
C THR A 106 6.74 8.76 3.77
N MET A 107 6.50 7.85 2.82
CA MET A 107 7.41 7.65 1.69
C MET A 107 7.46 8.90 0.79
N ASN A 108 6.32 9.53 0.53
CA ASN A 108 6.24 10.74 -0.28
C ASN A 108 6.98 11.91 0.37
N ASP A 109 6.78 12.15 1.68
CA ASP A 109 7.48 13.21 2.42
C ASP A 109 9.01 12.98 2.47
N ILE A 110 9.45 11.74 2.68
CA ILE A 110 10.88 11.40 2.63
C ILE A 110 11.47 11.71 1.25
N MET A 111 10.81 11.30 0.17
CA MET A 111 11.29 11.55 -1.19
C MET A 111 11.30 13.02 -1.52
N TYR A 112 10.28 13.76 -1.12
CA TYR A 112 10.21 15.21 -1.28
C TYR A 112 11.36 15.92 -0.56
N ARG A 113 11.61 15.58 0.71
CA ARG A 113 12.73 16.16 1.48
C ARG A 113 14.08 15.76 0.91
N ALA A 114 14.23 14.52 0.46
CA ALA A 114 15.45 14.07 -0.20
C ALA A 114 15.76 14.90 -1.44
N GLU A 115 14.74 15.24 -2.24
CA GLU A 115 14.89 16.14 -3.39
C GLU A 115 15.31 17.54 -2.96
N GLN A 116 14.69 18.12 -1.92
CA GLN A 116 15.04 19.44 -1.39
C GLN A 116 16.49 19.52 -0.87
N HIS A 117 16.96 18.45 -0.23
CA HIS A 117 18.30 18.35 0.34
C HIS A 117 19.33 17.71 -0.60
N LYS A 118 18.97 17.40 -1.84
CA LYS A 118 19.82 16.75 -2.85
C LYS A 118 20.48 15.48 -2.38
N LEU A 119 19.77 14.69 -1.56
CA LEU A 119 20.26 13.40 -1.08
C LEU A 119 20.17 12.35 -2.19
N SER A 120 21.16 11.48 -2.26
CA SER A 120 21.12 10.37 -3.21
C SER A 120 20.10 9.30 -2.79
N ILE A 121 19.58 8.55 -3.76
CA ILE A 121 18.67 7.42 -3.53
C ILE A 121 19.30 6.41 -2.56
N VAL A 122 20.59 6.15 -2.71
CA VAL A 122 21.34 5.17 -1.90
C VAL A 122 21.44 5.62 -0.44
N ASP A 123 21.74 6.91 -0.21
CA ASP A 123 21.83 7.47 1.14
C ASP A 123 20.47 7.45 1.84
N VAL A 124 19.41 7.84 1.14
CA VAL A 124 18.05 7.81 1.69
C VAL A 124 17.62 6.38 2.03
N ASP A 125 17.90 5.40 1.18
CA ASP A 125 17.57 4.00 1.48
C ASP A 125 18.38 3.46 2.66
N ALA A 126 19.65 3.87 2.81
CA ALA A 126 20.45 3.51 3.97
C ALA A 126 19.90 4.11 5.28
N LEU A 127 19.52 5.39 5.25
CA LEU A 127 18.96 6.11 6.40
C LEU A 127 17.56 5.59 6.80
N THR A 128 16.73 5.25 5.81
CA THR A 128 15.31 4.91 6.03
C THR A 128 15.03 3.41 6.07
N GLY A 129 16.06 2.59 6.03
CA GLY A 129 16.00 1.13 6.12
C GLY A 129 16.28 0.61 7.52
N GLN A 130 17.27 -0.29 7.62
CA GLN A 130 17.63 -0.96 8.87
C GLN A 130 18.11 0.00 9.97
N ALA A 131 18.69 1.14 9.62
CA ALA A 131 19.17 2.14 10.57
C ALA A 131 18.05 2.64 11.50
N ILE A 132 16.80 2.65 11.05
CA ILE A 132 15.64 3.06 11.85
C ILE A 132 14.68 1.89 12.17
N GLY A 133 15.19 0.66 12.16
CA GLY A 133 14.40 -0.54 12.49
C GLY A 133 13.43 -1.01 11.41
N ARG A 134 13.51 -0.47 10.19
CA ARG A 134 12.71 -0.94 9.04
C ARG A 134 13.39 -2.13 8.34
N PRO A 135 12.69 -2.85 7.45
CA PRO A 135 13.30 -3.88 6.60
C PRO A 135 14.49 -3.35 5.78
N LYS A 136 15.30 -4.26 5.23
CA LYS A 136 16.47 -3.91 4.38
C LYS A 136 16.15 -3.01 3.17
N THR A 137 14.91 -3.01 2.72
CA THR A 137 14.43 -2.06 1.73
C THR A 137 14.25 -0.71 2.41
N GLY A 138 14.98 0.29 1.98
CA GLY A 138 14.70 1.69 2.31
C GLY A 138 13.48 2.20 1.53
N THR A 139 13.28 3.50 1.53
CA THR A 139 12.09 4.13 0.93
C THR A 139 11.99 3.91 -0.58
N TYR A 140 13.07 4.10 -1.32
CA TYR A 140 13.07 3.98 -2.78
C TYR A 140 13.01 2.52 -3.25
N ALA A 141 13.77 1.62 -2.63
CA ALA A 141 13.71 0.21 -2.97
C ALA A 141 12.38 -0.45 -2.58
N LEU A 142 11.70 0.05 -1.55
CA LEU A 142 10.34 -0.37 -1.20
C LEU A 142 9.33 0.11 -2.25
N SER A 143 9.47 1.34 -2.73
CA SER A 143 8.62 1.88 -3.80
C SER A 143 8.75 1.10 -5.11
N ASP A 144 9.96 0.64 -5.46
CA ASP A 144 10.18 -0.27 -6.59
C ASP A 144 9.48 -1.64 -6.40
N LEU A 145 9.35 -2.10 -5.16
CA LEU A 145 8.67 -3.35 -4.84
C LEU A 145 7.16 -3.20 -4.96
N VAL A 146 6.60 -2.09 -4.47
CA VAL A 146 5.17 -1.77 -4.53
C VAL A 146 4.74 -1.46 -5.98
N GLY A 147 5.54 -0.69 -6.66
CA GLY A 147 5.29 -0.17 -8.00
C GLY A 147 4.95 1.32 -8.00
N LEU A 148 5.67 2.09 -8.83
CA LEU A 148 5.51 3.54 -8.91
C LEU A 148 4.13 3.97 -9.41
N ASP A 149 3.50 3.18 -10.26
CA ASP A 149 2.13 3.44 -10.73
C ASP A 149 1.12 3.37 -9.59
N ILE A 150 1.28 2.43 -8.66
CA ILE A 150 0.43 2.33 -7.47
C ILE A 150 0.69 3.54 -6.57
N ALA A 151 1.95 3.88 -6.32
CA ALA A 151 2.32 5.04 -5.49
C ALA A 151 1.76 6.35 -6.08
N VAL A 152 1.96 6.60 -7.38
CA VAL A 152 1.43 7.78 -8.08
C VAL A 152 -0.09 7.83 -8.03
N SER A 153 -0.76 6.68 -8.23
CA SER A 153 -2.23 6.61 -8.18
C SER A 153 -2.76 6.97 -6.79
N VAL A 154 -2.13 6.46 -5.73
CA VAL A 154 -2.51 6.78 -4.34
C VAL A 154 -2.25 8.26 -4.04
N ILE A 155 -1.08 8.79 -4.38
CA ILE A 155 -0.74 10.21 -4.16
C ILE A 155 -1.76 11.11 -4.87
N LYS A 156 -2.03 10.86 -6.15
CA LYS A 156 -3.03 11.65 -6.91
C LYS A 156 -4.44 11.53 -6.31
N GLY A 157 -4.81 10.36 -5.82
CA GLY A 157 -6.08 10.16 -5.13
C GLY A 157 -6.16 10.98 -3.84
N MET A 158 -5.10 10.99 -3.04
CA MET A 158 -5.04 11.77 -1.78
C MET A 158 -5.01 13.27 -2.04
N GLN A 159 -4.36 13.73 -3.09
CA GLN A 159 -4.37 15.14 -3.49
C GLN A 159 -5.75 15.66 -3.92
N GLN A 160 -6.72 14.78 -4.20
CA GLN A 160 -8.12 15.16 -4.44
C GLN A 160 -8.91 15.38 -3.14
N VAL A 161 -8.37 14.99 -1.99
CA VAL A 161 -8.99 15.17 -0.67
C VAL A 161 -8.41 16.45 -0.05
N PRO A 162 -9.22 17.52 0.16
CA PRO A 162 -8.70 18.82 0.60
C PRO A 162 -7.86 18.76 1.87
N GLU A 163 -8.27 17.94 2.83
CA GLU A 163 -7.58 17.76 4.12
C GLU A 163 -6.24 17.03 3.97
N GLU A 164 -6.05 16.26 2.90
CA GLU A 164 -4.84 15.48 2.64
C GLU A 164 -3.84 16.23 1.74
N THR A 165 -4.34 17.09 0.87
CA THR A 165 -3.52 17.80 -0.13
C THR A 165 -2.24 18.41 0.43
N PRO A 166 -2.21 19.04 1.62
CA PRO A 166 -1.00 19.63 2.18
C PRO A 166 0.10 18.62 2.53
N TYR A 167 -0.23 17.35 2.65
CA TYR A 167 0.67 16.28 3.10
C TYR A 167 1.22 15.41 1.97
N PHE A 168 0.74 15.61 0.73
CA PHE A 168 1.16 14.84 -0.43
C PHE A 168 1.81 15.75 -1.47
N HIS A 169 3.11 15.64 -1.58
CA HIS A 169 3.95 16.49 -2.42
C HIS A 169 4.14 15.93 -3.82
N ASP A 170 4.35 16.81 -4.76
CA ASP A 170 4.82 16.45 -6.10
C ASP A 170 6.33 16.21 -6.07
N VAL A 171 6.76 15.00 -6.42
CA VAL A 171 8.16 14.54 -6.40
C VAL A 171 8.62 14.30 -7.83
N LYS A 172 9.53 15.13 -8.34
CA LYS A 172 9.94 15.14 -9.76
C LYS A 172 10.48 13.80 -10.23
N ILE A 173 11.37 13.19 -9.46
CA ILE A 173 11.97 11.91 -9.83
C ILE A 173 10.91 10.80 -9.97
N VAL A 174 9.88 10.79 -9.12
CA VAL A 174 8.78 9.82 -9.20
C VAL A 174 8.02 9.98 -10.52
N ASN A 175 7.67 11.22 -10.87
CA ASN A 175 6.97 11.53 -12.11
C ASN A 175 7.83 11.20 -13.33
N THR A 176 9.10 11.58 -13.34
CA THR A 176 10.03 11.26 -14.43
C THR A 176 10.12 9.76 -14.69
N LEU A 177 10.32 8.96 -13.64
CA LEU A 177 10.39 7.49 -13.79
C LEU A 177 9.05 6.89 -14.22
N PHE A 178 7.94 7.39 -13.67
CA PHE A 178 6.60 6.95 -14.05
C PHE A 178 6.30 7.21 -15.53
N GLU A 179 6.56 8.42 -16.02
CA GLU A 179 6.37 8.81 -17.42
C GLU A 179 7.24 8.00 -18.38
N ASN A 180 8.45 7.62 -17.95
CA ASN A 180 9.35 6.76 -18.71
C ASN A 180 9.01 5.25 -18.62
N GLY A 181 7.90 4.87 -17.95
CA GLY A 181 7.50 3.48 -17.79
C GLY A 181 8.41 2.67 -16.85
N ALA A 182 9.25 3.34 -16.06
CA ALA A 182 10.13 2.72 -15.07
C ALA A 182 9.36 2.52 -13.76
N LEU A 183 8.50 1.49 -13.73
CA LEU A 183 7.51 1.28 -12.67
C LEU A 183 7.99 0.38 -11.53
N GLY A 184 9.28 0.11 -11.43
CA GLY A 184 9.86 -0.75 -10.40
C GLY A 184 10.07 -2.19 -10.86
N ARG A 185 9.99 -3.16 -9.94
CA ARG A 185 10.33 -4.56 -10.20
C ARG A 185 9.52 -5.20 -11.33
N LYS A 186 8.26 -4.83 -11.50
CA LYS A 186 7.38 -5.39 -12.53
C LYS A 186 7.83 -5.04 -13.95
N THR A 187 8.45 -3.88 -14.14
CA THR A 187 9.05 -3.47 -15.40
C THR A 187 10.57 -3.71 -15.44
N LYS A 188 11.13 -4.33 -14.38
CA LYS A 188 12.56 -4.58 -14.18
C LYS A 188 13.40 -3.29 -14.13
N GLN A 189 12.78 -2.15 -13.98
CA GLN A 189 13.37 -0.82 -13.95
C GLN A 189 12.49 0.11 -13.12
N GLY A 190 13.10 0.86 -12.19
CA GLY A 190 12.48 1.84 -11.31
C GLY A 190 13.58 2.76 -10.78
N PHE A 191 13.61 3.06 -9.50
CA PHE A 191 14.76 3.73 -8.86
C PHE A 191 16.04 2.91 -8.98
N TYR A 192 15.87 1.59 -9.00
CA TYR A 192 16.94 0.63 -9.25
C TYR A 192 16.63 -0.23 -10.47
N LYS A 193 17.67 -0.68 -11.14
CA LYS A 193 17.60 -1.75 -12.15
C LYS A 193 18.79 -2.68 -12.04
N LYS A 194 18.72 -3.84 -12.69
CA LYS A 194 19.89 -4.69 -12.92
C LYS A 194 20.41 -4.46 -14.32
N ASP A 195 21.71 -4.29 -14.43
CA ASP A 195 22.40 -4.30 -15.73
C ASP A 195 22.17 -5.64 -16.45
N LYS A 196 21.92 -5.59 -17.75
CA LYS A 196 21.55 -6.79 -18.52
C LYS A 196 22.72 -7.76 -18.70
N GLU A 197 23.92 -7.24 -18.84
CA GLU A 197 25.14 -8.00 -19.13
C GLU A 197 25.85 -8.41 -17.85
N THR A 198 26.21 -7.45 -17.02
CA THR A 198 27.00 -7.66 -15.81
C THR A 198 26.19 -8.17 -14.61
N LYS A 199 24.84 -8.04 -14.69
CA LYS A 199 23.92 -8.29 -13.56
C LYS A 199 24.15 -7.38 -12.35
N ALA A 200 25.01 -6.38 -12.46
CA ALA A 200 25.26 -5.40 -11.43
C ALA A 200 23.97 -4.60 -11.11
N ARG A 201 23.84 -4.20 -9.86
CA ARG A 201 22.74 -3.31 -9.43
C ARG A 201 23.11 -1.88 -9.78
N LEU A 202 22.24 -1.21 -10.51
CA LEU A 202 22.33 0.19 -10.88
C LEU A 202 21.26 0.98 -10.12
N VAL A 203 21.54 2.27 -9.87
CA VAL A 203 20.64 3.24 -9.27
C VAL A 203 20.46 4.44 -10.22
N TYR A 204 19.26 4.99 -10.27
CA TYR A 204 18.99 6.20 -11.06
C TYR A 204 19.67 7.42 -10.42
N ASP A 205 20.50 8.09 -11.21
CA ASP A 205 21.17 9.34 -10.84
C ASP A 205 20.34 10.51 -11.39
N VAL A 206 19.83 11.33 -10.49
CA VAL A 206 18.93 12.46 -10.84
C VAL A 206 19.64 13.54 -11.65
N GLU A 207 20.92 13.78 -11.37
CA GLU A 207 21.70 14.82 -12.07
C GLU A 207 22.07 14.37 -13.48
N LYS A 208 22.45 13.10 -13.64
CA LYS A 208 22.82 12.52 -14.94
C LYS A 208 21.61 12.08 -15.76
N GLN A 209 20.45 11.98 -15.13
CA GLN A 209 19.23 11.42 -15.73
C GLN A 209 19.43 10.03 -16.35
N ASP A 210 20.30 9.24 -15.74
CA ASP A 210 20.64 7.88 -16.20
C ASP A 210 21.03 6.99 -15.02
N TYR A 211 21.18 5.71 -15.29
CA TYR A 211 21.53 4.71 -14.29
C TYR A 211 23.04 4.56 -14.15
N VAL A 212 23.52 4.63 -12.94
CA VAL A 212 24.91 4.48 -12.55
C VAL A 212 25.10 3.29 -11.61
N PRO A 213 26.31 2.72 -11.50
CA PRO A 213 26.60 1.70 -10.49
C PRO A 213 26.28 2.21 -9.09
N VAL A 214 25.70 1.32 -8.27
CA VAL A 214 25.41 1.64 -6.86
C VAL A 214 26.72 1.86 -6.10
N SER A 215 26.88 3.04 -5.51
CA SER A 215 27.99 3.39 -4.63
C SER A 215 27.72 3.02 -3.17
N GLN A 216 28.74 3.09 -2.32
CA GLN A 216 28.56 3.03 -0.87
C GLN A 216 27.82 4.31 -0.41
N PRO A 217 26.89 4.20 0.57
CA PRO A 217 26.26 5.39 1.16
C PRO A 217 27.32 6.33 1.75
N GLN A 218 27.11 7.62 1.58
CA GLN A 218 27.95 8.68 2.15
C GLN A 218 27.20 9.34 3.32
N LEU A 219 27.19 8.65 4.47
CA LEU A 219 26.48 9.09 5.69
C LEU A 219 27.46 9.66 6.69
#